data_ef930159441e7ed1324be20bd1c576ac
#
_entry.id   ef930159441e7ed1324be20bd1c576ac
#
_cell.length_a   1.000
_cell.length_b   1.000
_cell.length_c   1.000
_cell.angle_alpha   90.00
_cell.angle_beta   90.00
_cell.angle_gamma   90.00
#
_symmetry.space_group_name_H-M   'P 1'
#
loop_
_entity.id
_entity.type
_entity.pdbx_description
1 polymer ?
#
loop_
_entity_poly.entity_id
_entity_poly.type
_entity_poly.pdbx_seq_one_letter_code
_entity_poly.pdbx_strand_id
1 'polypeptide(L)'
;IADRVYRKGEIFDADMIFNPSKTFKAGGIGPGTDIQSVAAHEAGHLFGISHSAIQSSTMFYALPGGFAARSLELDDELVYFKAYGDSVVLAGAKRVEGTVSNGNNSDPLPGAIVYLINSASGDTAACDYTLPDGTYSFPGVSDGDYYVAIHALDGTSSVGFIQPGNINA
;
A
#
# COMPACT_ATOMS: atom_id res chain seq x y z
N ILE A 1 -1.08 16.38 7.15
CA ILE A 1 0.04 15.71 7.87
C ILE A 1 -0.56 15.01 9.08
N ALA A 2 -0.30 13.75 9.20
CA ALA A 2 -0.66 12.92 10.35
C ALA A 2 0.56 12.77 11.28
N ASP A 3 0.35 12.89 12.57
CA ASP A 3 1.36 12.68 13.59
C ASP A 3 0.93 11.58 14.56
N ARG A 4 1.89 10.90 15.18
CA ARG A 4 1.65 9.73 16.02
C ARG A 4 2.56 9.74 17.23
N VAL A 5 2.01 9.33 18.37
CA VAL A 5 2.78 9.08 19.60
C VAL A 5 2.76 7.59 19.92
N TYR A 6 3.92 7.02 20.19
CA TYR A 6 4.08 5.59 20.47
C TYR A 6 4.51 5.34 21.90
N ARG A 7 4.03 4.25 22.47
CA ARG A 7 4.58 3.67 23.69
C ARG A 7 4.72 2.16 23.48
N LYS A 8 5.96 1.63 23.52
CA LYS A 8 6.26 0.20 23.34
C LYS A 8 5.71 -0.41 22.05
N GLY A 9 5.70 0.35 20.96
CA GLY A 9 5.18 -0.09 19.68
C GLY A 9 3.67 0.09 19.49
N GLU A 10 2.94 0.56 20.50
CA GLU A 10 1.52 0.90 20.39
C GLU A 10 1.35 2.36 19.97
N ILE A 11 0.38 2.65 19.12
CA ILE A 11 -0.06 4.02 18.84
C ILE A 11 -0.86 4.48 20.04
N PHE A 12 -0.36 5.52 20.73
CA PHE A 12 -0.95 6.02 21.96
C PHE A 12 -1.85 7.21 21.72
N ASP A 13 -1.48 8.04 20.76
CA ASP A 13 -2.22 9.23 20.34
C ASP A 13 -1.89 9.54 18.89
N ALA A 14 -2.79 10.20 18.18
CA ALA A 14 -2.59 10.55 16.79
C ALA A 14 -3.44 11.75 16.41
N ASP A 15 -2.80 12.76 15.80
CA ASP A 15 -3.44 13.97 15.30
C ASP A 15 -3.42 14.01 13.76
N MET A 16 -4.52 14.45 13.18
CA MET A 16 -4.63 14.74 11.75
C MET A 16 -4.85 16.23 11.55
N ILE A 17 -3.91 16.91 10.90
CA ILE A 17 -3.96 18.35 10.68
C ILE A 17 -4.18 18.63 9.20
N PHE A 18 -5.31 19.29 8.88
CA PHE A 18 -5.60 19.76 7.54
C PHE A 18 -4.96 21.12 7.28
N ASN A 19 -4.31 21.27 6.12
CA ASN A 19 -3.68 22.53 5.73
C ASN A 19 -4.75 23.59 5.45
N PRO A 20 -4.82 24.68 6.24
CA PRO A 20 -5.86 25.71 6.09
C PRO A 20 -5.72 26.53 4.80
N SER A 21 -4.59 26.46 4.10
CA SER A 21 -4.40 27.13 2.80
C SER A 21 -4.96 26.33 1.62
N LYS A 22 -5.43 25.10 1.85
CA LYS A 22 -6.05 24.26 0.83
C LYS A 22 -7.57 24.33 0.91
N THR A 23 -8.21 24.28 -0.25
CA THR A 23 -9.67 24.22 -0.30
C THR A 23 -10.12 22.79 -0.24
N PHE A 24 -10.89 22.47 0.78
CA PHE A 24 -11.54 21.16 0.93
C PHE A 24 -13.03 21.28 0.65
N LYS A 25 -13.62 20.17 0.20
CA LYS A 25 -15.06 20.07 -0.04
C LYS A 25 -15.64 18.85 0.69
N ALA A 26 -16.83 19.01 1.23
CA ALA A 26 -17.65 17.89 1.72
C ALA A 26 -18.63 17.48 0.62
N GLY A 27 -18.87 16.18 0.45
CA GLY A 27 -19.82 15.69 -0.54
C GLY A 27 -19.32 15.63 -1.99
N GLY A 28 -18.04 15.90 -2.24
CA GLY A 28 -17.37 15.69 -3.53
C GLY A 28 -17.77 16.61 -4.67
N ILE A 29 -18.70 17.54 -4.47
CA ILE A 29 -19.17 18.50 -5.47
C ILE A 29 -18.50 19.86 -5.24
N GLY A 30 -18.05 20.52 -6.31
CA GLY A 30 -17.43 21.84 -6.25
C GLY A 30 -15.89 21.81 -6.28
N PRO A 31 -15.24 22.98 -6.22
CA PRO A 31 -13.80 23.09 -6.26
C PRO A 31 -13.16 22.58 -4.97
N GLY A 32 -11.91 22.10 -5.09
CA GLY A 32 -11.12 21.59 -3.96
C GLY A 32 -11.08 20.09 -3.87
N THR A 33 -10.31 19.59 -2.91
CA THR A 33 -10.10 18.17 -2.68
C THR A 33 -11.18 17.62 -1.73
N ASP A 34 -11.67 16.44 -1.99
CA ASP A 34 -12.64 15.79 -1.11
C ASP A 34 -12.02 15.50 0.27
N ILE A 35 -12.60 16.10 1.31
CA ILE A 35 -12.04 16.01 2.65
C ILE A 35 -12.08 14.59 3.23
N GLN A 36 -13.12 13.82 2.87
CA GLN A 36 -13.23 12.44 3.34
C GLN A 36 -12.18 11.54 2.71
N SER A 37 -11.89 11.71 1.42
CA SER A 37 -10.81 10.99 0.74
C SER A 37 -9.45 11.31 1.35
N VAL A 38 -9.18 12.60 1.64
CA VAL A 38 -7.94 12.99 2.34
C VAL A 38 -7.88 12.38 3.73
N ALA A 39 -8.98 12.45 4.49
CA ALA A 39 -9.03 11.88 5.84
C ALA A 39 -8.82 10.36 5.84
N ALA A 40 -9.38 9.64 4.88
CA ALA A 40 -9.16 8.20 4.74
C ALA A 40 -7.70 7.86 4.44
N HIS A 41 -7.06 8.58 3.52
CA HIS A 41 -5.64 8.45 3.19
C HIS A 41 -4.74 8.74 4.40
N GLU A 42 -4.91 9.89 5.05
CA GLU A 42 -4.11 10.26 6.22
C GLU A 42 -4.35 9.32 7.41
N ALA A 43 -5.58 8.77 7.56
CA ALA A 43 -5.85 7.74 8.56
C ALA A 43 -4.99 6.49 8.30
N GLY A 44 -4.79 6.08 7.04
CA GLY A 44 -3.86 5.01 6.71
C GLY A 44 -2.45 5.28 7.25
N HIS A 45 -1.95 6.50 7.08
CA HIS A 45 -0.65 6.89 7.64
C HIS A 45 -0.65 6.89 9.18
N LEU A 46 -1.74 7.28 9.83
CA LEU A 46 -1.86 7.16 11.29
C LEU A 46 -1.68 5.71 11.77
N PHE A 47 -2.18 4.75 11.02
CA PHE A 47 -1.99 3.32 11.29
C PHE A 47 -0.64 2.77 10.81
N GLY A 48 0.24 3.58 10.25
CA GLY A 48 1.57 3.16 9.82
C GLY A 48 1.63 2.58 8.42
N ILE A 49 0.56 2.68 7.65
CA ILE A 49 0.52 2.22 6.27
C ILE A 49 1.25 3.24 5.38
N SER A 50 2.13 2.75 4.54
CA SER A 50 2.83 3.54 3.52
C SER A 50 2.00 3.69 2.25
N HIS A 51 2.49 4.49 1.30
CA HIS A 51 1.83 4.63 0.00
C HIS A 51 1.81 3.31 -0.77
N SER A 52 0.70 3.07 -1.46
CA SER A 52 0.54 1.99 -2.44
C SER A 52 1.07 2.41 -3.81
N ALA A 53 1.53 1.44 -4.59
CA ALA A 53 1.85 1.61 -6.01
C ALA A 53 0.62 1.50 -6.93
N ILE A 54 -0.54 1.16 -6.40
CA ILE A 54 -1.79 0.99 -7.15
C ILE A 54 -2.57 2.30 -7.17
N GLN A 55 -2.83 2.83 -8.36
CA GLN A 55 -3.48 4.13 -8.53
C GLN A 55 -4.91 4.19 -7.97
N SER A 56 -5.63 3.08 -7.95
CA SER A 56 -6.99 3.01 -7.39
C SER A 56 -7.02 2.90 -5.87
N SER A 57 -5.91 2.53 -5.21
CA SER A 57 -5.81 2.41 -3.76
C SER A 57 -6.01 3.76 -3.07
N THR A 58 -6.68 3.76 -1.92
CA THR A 58 -6.79 4.93 -1.04
C THR A 58 -5.41 5.42 -0.59
N MET A 59 -4.46 4.49 -0.45
CA MET A 59 -3.09 4.81 -0.06
C MET A 59 -2.17 5.16 -1.24
N PHE A 60 -2.70 5.38 -2.46
CA PHE A 60 -1.88 5.90 -3.55
C PHE A 60 -1.36 7.31 -3.22
N TYR A 61 -0.09 7.59 -3.55
CA TYR A 61 0.59 8.84 -3.15
C TYR A 61 -0.06 10.14 -3.66
N ALA A 62 -0.90 10.05 -4.69
CA ALA A 62 -1.66 11.16 -5.24
C ALA A 62 -3.13 10.78 -5.25
N LEU A 63 -3.94 11.45 -4.42
CA LEU A 63 -5.36 11.17 -4.35
C LEU A 63 -6.02 11.38 -5.71
N PRO A 64 -6.74 10.37 -6.23
CA PRO A 64 -7.55 10.54 -7.41
C PRO A 64 -8.63 11.60 -7.16
N GLY A 65 -9.02 12.34 -8.20
CA GLY A 65 -10.11 13.30 -8.10
C GLY A 65 -11.45 12.63 -7.78
N GLY A 66 -12.38 13.37 -7.19
CA GLY A 66 -13.72 12.87 -6.88
C GLY A 66 -13.79 12.11 -5.55
N PHE A 67 -14.48 10.98 -5.53
CA PHE A 67 -14.80 10.18 -4.33
C PHE A 67 -14.02 8.87 -4.24
N ALA A 68 -13.12 8.59 -5.19
CA ALA A 68 -12.54 7.28 -5.37
C ALA A 68 -11.75 6.77 -4.13
N ALA A 69 -11.16 7.68 -3.35
CA ALA A 69 -10.41 7.32 -2.16
C ALA A 69 -11.21 7.42 -0.83
N ARG A 70 -12.54 7.31 -0.90
CA ARG A 70 -13.37 7.26 0.32
C ARG A 70 -13.55 5.86 0.90
N SER A 71 -13.41 4.84 0.06
CA SER A 71 -13.48 3.43 0.41
C SER A 71 -12.09 2.83 0.36
N LEU A 72 -11.84 1.84 1.20
CA LEU A 72 -10.64 1.03 1.09
C LEU A 72 -10.79 0.08 -0.10
N GLU A 73 -9.75 -0.04 -0.88
CA GLU A 73 -9.64 -1.05 -1.92
C GLU A 73 -9.00 -2.33 -1.35
N LEU A 74 -9.04 -3.42 -2.10
CA LEU A 74 -8.50 -4.70 -1.62
C LEU A 74 -7.03 -4.59 -1.19
N ASP A 75 -6.23 -3.81 -1.88
CA ASP A 75 -4.84 -3.53 -1.53
C ASP A 75 -4.70 -2.92 -0.14
N ASP A 76 -5.51 -1.90 0.15
CA ASP A 76 -5.53 -1.26 1.46
C ASP A 76 -5.97 -2.25 2.55
N GLU A 77 -7.04 -3.01 2.30
CA GLU A 77 -7.57 -4.01 3.23
C GLU A 77 -6.54 -5.10 3.56
N LEU A 78 -5.81 -5.60 2.56
CA LEU A 78 -4.77 -6.62 2.76
C LEU A 78 -3.60 -6.11 3.59
N VAL A 79 -3.19 -4.85 3.39
CA VAL A 79 -2.12 -4.24 4.20
C VAL A 79 -2.57 -4.07 5.65
N TYR A 80 -3.80 -3.60 5.90
CA TYR A 80 -4.36 -3.53 7.25
C TYR A 80 -4.47 -4.91 7.89
N PHE A 81 -4.96 -5.90 7.16
CA PHE A 81 -5.07 -7.27 7.64
C PHE A 81 -3.70 -7.85 8.00
N LYS A 82 -2.68 -7.61 7.17
CA LYS A 82 -1.29 -8.04 7.43
C LYS A 82 -0.70 -7.37 8.67
N ALA A 83 -1.01 -6.09 8.89
CA ALA A 83 -0.44 -5.30 9.99
C ALA A 83 -1.15 -5.52 11.33
N TYR A 84 -2.47 -5.71 11.32
CA TYR A 84 -3.31 -5.69 12.52
C TYR A 84 -4.19 -6.93 12.70
N GLY A 85 -4.17 -7.86 11.76
CA GLY A 85 -4.95 -9.10 11.85
C GLY A 85 -4.52 -9.94 13.05
N ASP A 86 -5.47 -10.61 13.67
CA ASP A 86 -5.18 -11.59 14.73
C ASP A 86 -4.26 -12.70 14.21
N SER A 87 -3.26 -13.08 14.99
CA SER A 87 -2.23 -14.04 14.58
C SER A 87 -2.80 -15.41 14.20
N VAL A 88 -3.87 -15.85 14.84
CA VAL A 88 -4.55 -17.12 14.52
C VAL A 88 -5.28 -17.00 13.20
N VAL A 89 -5.97 -15.88 12.97
CA VAL A 89 -6.68 -15.60 11.71
C VAL A 89 -5.67 -15.47 10.58
N LEU A 90 -4.58 -14.75 10.78
CA LEU A 90 -3.49 -14.61 9.80
C LEU A 90 -2.86 -15.97 9.44
N ALA A 91 -2.62 -16.83 10.42
CA ALA A 91 -2.04 -18.15 10.19
C ALA A 91 -2.98 -19.08 9.40
N GLY A 92 -4.30 -18.94 9.56
CA GLY A 92 -5.31 -19.70 8.83
C GLY A 92 -5.74 -19.07 7.50
N ALA A 93 -5.34 -17.85 7.21
CA ALA A 93 -5.76 -17.14 6.00
C ALA A 93 -5.12 -17.74 4.74
N LYS A 94 -5.89 -17.83 3.67
CA LYS A 94 -5.36 -18.12 2.34
C LYS A 94 -4.37 -17.04 1.94
N ARG A 95 -3.31 -17.43 1.25
CA ARG A 95 -2.26 -16.47 0.87
C ARG A 95 -1.63 -16.81 -0.47
N VAL A 96 -1.14 -15.79 -1.13
CA VAL A 96 -0.19 -15.90 -2.22
C VAL A 96 1.15 -15.44 -1.70
N GLU A 97 2.16 -16.28 -1.78
CA GLU A 97 3.50 -15.97 -1.26
C GLU A 97 4.59 -16.53 -2.18
N GLY A 98 5.77 -15.95 -2.09
CA GLY A 98 6.91 -16.40 -2.89
C GLY A 98 8.18 -15.64 -2.56
N THR A 99 9.19 -15.88 -3.39
CA THR A 99 10.50 -15.23 -3.31
C THR A 99 10.89 -14.70 -4.67
N VAL A 100 11.41 -13.49 -4.70
CA VAL A 100 12.00 -12.89 -5.90
C VAL A 100 13.51 -12.93 -5.77
N SER A 101 14.18 -13.44 -6.78
CA SER A 101 15.63 -13.54 -6.82
C SER A 101 16.18 -13.11 -8.18
N ASN A 102 17.45 -12.72 -8.19
CA ASN A 102 18.18 -12.42 -9.40
C ASN A 102 18.43 -13.71 -10.21
N GLY A 103 18.01 -13.72 -11.46
CA GLY A 103 18.13 -14.89 -12.33
C GLY A 103 19.58 -15.29 -12.66
N ASN A 104 20.56 -14.41 -12.46
CA ASN A 104 21.97 -14.69 -12.78
C ASN A 104 22.72 -15.38 -11.62
N ASN A 105 22.42 -15.03 -10.37
CA ASN A 105 23.18 -15.49 -9.21
C ASN A 105 22.32 -16.01 -8.06
N SER A 106 20.98 -16.01 -8.23
CA SER A 106 19.99 -16.44 -7.24
C SER A 106 19.99 -15.61 -5.94
N ASP A 107 20.65 -14.47 -5.89
CA ASP A 107 20.57 -13.56 -4.74
C ASP A 107 19.14 -13.03 -4.58
N PRO A 108 18.65 -12.88 -3.35
CA PRO A 108 17.34 -12.28 -3.12
C PRO A 108 17.30 -10.83 -3.65
N LEU A 109 16.17 -10.44 -4.21
CA LEU A 109 15.92 -9.07 -4.66
C LEU A 109 15.01 -8.36 -3.65
N PRO A 110 15.57 -7.59 -2.71
CA PRO A 110 14.79 -6.78 -1.77
C PRO A 110 14.20 -5.55 -2.45
N GLY A 111 12.99 -5.15 -2.01
CA GLY A 111 12.34 -3.93 -2.48
C GLY A 111 11.75 -3.99 -3.90
N ALA A 112 11.75 -5.15 -4.55
CA ALA A 112 11.02 -5.32 -5.79
C ALA A 112 9.52 -5.19 -5.53
N ILE A 113 8.79 -4.50 -6.41
CA ILE A 113 7.33 -4.43 -6.32
C ILE A 113 6.75 -5.71 -6.89
N VAL A 114 5.91 -6.36 -6.11
CA VAL A 114 5.14 -7.54 -6.53
C VAL A 114 3.69 -7.13 -6.65
N TYR A 115 3.10 -7.36 -7.82
CA TYR A 115 1.68 -7.12 -8.10
C TYR A 115 0.93 -8.44 -8.15
N LEU A 116 -0.22 -8.47 -7.49
CA LEU A 116 -1.20 -9.54 -7.60
C LEU A 116 -2.29 -9.09 -8.58
N ILE A 117 -2.42 -9.77 -9.70
CA ILE A 117 -3.34 -9.40 -10.78
C ILE A 117 -4.43 -10.45 -10.86
N ASN A 118 -5.69 -10.03 -10.77
CA ASN A 118 -6.82 -10.92 -10.96
C ASN A 118 -6.87 -11.41 -12.41
N SER A 119 -6.85 -12.72 -12.63
CA SER A 119 -6.76 -13.28 -13.98
C SER A 119 -8.03 -13.11 -14.81
N ALA A 120 -9.18 -12.95 -14.16
CA ALA A 120 -10.47 -12.81 -14.82
C ALA A 120 -10.73 -11.38 -15.30
N SER A 121 -10.36 -10.37 -14.48
CA SER A 121 -10.57 -8.95 -14.82
C SER A 121 -9.35 -8.29 -15.44
N GLY A 122 -8.15 -8.79 -15.16
CA GLY A 122 -6.88 -8.15 -15.51
C GLY A 122 -6.50 -6.97 -14.59
N ASP A 123 -7.30 -6.70 -13.56
CA ASP A 123 -7.04 -5.60 -12.64
C ASP A 123 -5.97 -5.99 -11.62
N THR A 124 -5.17 -5.01 -11.22
CA THR A 124 -4.24 -5.17 -10.11
C THR A 124 -5.02 -5.16 -8.80
N ALA A 125 -5.04 -6.30 -8.12
CA ALA A 125 -5.78 -6.51 -6.88
C ALA A 125 -5.00 -6.01 -5.66
N ALA A 126 -3.68 -6.22 -5.63
CA ALA A 126 -2.83 -5.79 -4.53
C ALA A 126 -1.38 -5.62 -4.98
N CYS A 127 -0.59 -4.90 -4.19
CA CYS A 127 0.86 -4.86 -4.34
C CYS A 127 1.56 -4.96 -2.98
N ASP A 128 2.80 -5.45 -3.01
CA ASP A 128 3.68 -5.52 -1.85
C ASP A 128 5.12 -5.34 -2.29
N TYR A 129 6.02 -5.06 -1.36
CA TYR A 129 7.45 -4.99 -1.60
C TYR A 129 8.12 -6.24 -1.03
N THR A 130 9.09 -6.77 -1.77
CA THR A 130 9.89 -7.87 -1.23
C THR A 130 10.70 -7.43 -0.01
N LEU A 131 10.78 -8.31 0.97
CA LEU A 131 11.59 -8.15 2.17
C LEU A 131 13.08 -8.30 1.86
N PRO A 132 14.00 -8.02 2.81
CA PRO A 132 15.44 -8.16 2.61
C PRO A 132 15.91 -9.55 2.13
N ASP A 133 15.14 -10.59 2.42
CA ASP A 133 15.37 -11.96 1.95
C ASP A 133 14.67 -12.27 0.60
N GLY A 134 14.11 -11.26 -0.06
CA GLY A 134 13.38 -11.39 -1.31
C GLY A 134 11.97 -11.96 -1.19
N THR A 135 11.49 -12.26 0.01
CA THR A 135 10.15 -12.83 0.20
C THR A 135 9.04 -11.78 0.09
N TYR A 136 7.86 -12.22 -0.36
CA TYR A 136 6.62 -11.44 -0.34
C TYR A 136 5.44 -12.32 0.11
N SER A 137 4.38 -11.70 0.62
CA SER A 137 3.18 -12.43 1.04
C SER A 137 1.94 -11.55 1.04
N PHE A 138 0.87 -12.03 0.40
CA PHE A 138 -0.47 -11.45 0.40
C PHE A 138 -1.40 -12.36 1.21
N PRO A 139 -1.52 -12.22 2.53
CA PRO A 139 -2.45 -13.00 3.34
C PRO A 139 -3.86 -12.43 3.23
N GLY A 140 -4.87 -13.29 3.24
CA GLY A 140 -6.28 -12.88 3.23
C GLY A 140 -6.87 -12.67 1.82
N VAL A 141 -6.17 -13.10 0.77
CA VAL A 141 -6.70 -13.02 -0.60
C VAL A 141 -7.95 -13.88 -0.77
N SER A 142 -8.92 -13.34 -1.50
CA SER A 142 -10.14 -14.05 -1.88
C SER A 142 -9.85 -15.23 -2.79
N ASP A 143 -10.80 -16.17 -2.89
CA ASP A 143 -10.72 -17.25 -3.85
C ASP A 143 -10.70 -16.71 -5.28
N GLY A 144 -9.84 -17.26 -6.10
CA GLY A 144 -9.68 -16.87 -7.50
C GLY A 144 -8.33 -17.27 -8.08
N ASP A 145 -8.18 -17.02 -9.36
CA ASP A 145 -6.93 -17.21 -10.06
C ASP A 145 -6.23 -15.86 -10.21
N TYR A 146 -4.93 -15.85 -9.90
CA TYR A 146 -4.12 -14.65 -9.93
C TYR A 146 -2.83 -14.86 -10.70
N TYR A 147 -2.40 -13.83 -11.39
CA TYR A 147 -1.03 -13.72 -11.89
C TYR A 147 -0.19 -12.90 -10.91
N VAL A 148 1.07 -13.27 -10.76
CA VAL A 148 2.06 -12.49 -10.04
C VAL A 148 2.95 -11.81 -11.08
N ALA A 149 3.00 -10.48 -11.04
CA ALA A 149 3.92 -9.69 -11.83
C ALA A 149 4.93 -9.01 -10.92
N ILE A 150 6.17 -8.89 -11.38
CA ILE A 150 7.27 -8.34 -10.61
C ILE A 150 7.86 -7.17 -11.37
N HIS A 151 8.06 -6.06 -10.69
CA HIS A 151 8.75 -4.90 -11.20
C HIS A 151 9.99 -4.63 -10.35
N ALA A 152 11.15 -4.90 -10.91
CA ALA A 152 12.42 -4.49 -10.32
C ALA A 152 12.55 -2.97 -10.46
N LEU A 153 12.84 -2.30 -9.35
CA LEU A 153 13.05 -0.85 -9.35
C LEU A 153 14.50 -0.58 -9.74
N ASP A 154 14.79 -0.57 -11.03
CA ASP A 154 16.06 -0.17 -11.60
C ASP A 154 15.93 1.25 -12.18
N GLY A 155 16.63 2.19 -11.60
CA GLY A 155 16.73 3.54 -12.15
C GLY A 155 16.16 4.67 -11.31
N THR A 156 16.24 5.88 -11.88
CA THR A 156 15.78 7.09 -11.21
C THR A 156 14.26 7.17 -11.19
N SER A 157 13.65 6.81 -10.08
CA SER A 157 12.24 7.14 -9.86
C SER A 157 12.09 8.65 -9.67
N SER A 158 11.31 9.29 -10.53
CA SER A 158 10.92 10.69 -10.38
C SER A 158 9.83 10.90 -9.31
N VAL A 159 9.33 9.84 -8.72
CA VAL A 159 8.27 9.85 -7.69
C VAL A 159 8.90 9.55 -6.34
N GLY A 160 9.16 10.56 -5.61
CA GLY A 160 10.00 10.72 -4.44
C GLY A 160 9.83 9.85 -3.19
N PHE A 161 9.29 8.64 -3.24
CA PHE A 161 9.19 7.78 -2.05
C PHE A 161 10.10 6.54 -2.10
N ILE A 162 10.69 6.25 -3.26
CA ILE A 162 11.76 5.26 -3.37
C ILE A 162 13.01 6.02 -3.80
N GLN A 163 13.98 6.10 -2.90
CA GLN A 163 15.23 6.76 -3.20
C GLN A 163 16.08 5.91 -4.13
N PRO A 164 16.58 6.46 -5.25
CA PRO A 164 17.58 5.79 -6.08
C PRO A 164 18.80 5.44 -5.22
N GLY A 165 19.25 4.21 -5.28
CA GLY A 165 20.42 3.72 -4.53
C GLY A 165 20.13 2.88 -3.31
N ASN A 166 18.87 2.75 -2.88
CA ASN A 166 18.47 1.82 -1.81
C ASN A 166 18.12 0.42 -2.34
N ILE A 167 18.04 0.27 -3.66
CA ILE A 167 17.75 -0.99 -4.33
C ILE A 167 18.87 -1.22 -5.33
N ASN A 168 19.77 -2.13 -5.00
CA ASN A 168 20.74 -2.63 -5.95
C ASN A 168 20.06 -3.71 -6.80
N ALA A 169 19.92 -3.46 -8.10
CA ALA A 169 19.48 -4.45 -9.06
C ALA A 169 20.53 -5.56 -9.22
#